data_65e6ec254e5a06c7f940e5138fd2e04d
#
_entry.id   65e6ec254e5a06c7f940e5138fd2e04d
#
_cell.length_a   1.000
_cell.length_b   1.000
_cell.length_c   1.000
_cell.angle_alpha   90.00
_cell.angle_beta   90.00
_cell.angle_gamma   90.00
#
_symmetry.space_group_name_H-M   'P 1'
#
loop_
_entity.id
_entity.type
_entity.pdbx_description
1 polymer ?
#
loop_
_entity_poly.entity_id
_entity_poly.type
_entity_poly.pdbx_seq_one_letter_code
_entity_poly.pdbx_strand_id
1 'polypeptide(L)'
;KNMRYITFLSLLLFSCSNDASNLASSESQTKKETAAQLKEPNMKFSANVEGMVCKMGCVASIKKEVRALAGVSSVEVDFKEDELIQFVQVSYNDTQANETVIRSTIESINNEQFQVSAVQTETL
;
A
#
# COMPACT_ATOMS: atom_id res chain seq x y z
N LYS A 1 8.21 -47.44 -2.03
CA LYS A 1 8.96 -48.23 -3.03
C LYS A 1 8.85 -47.52 -4.36
N ASN A 2 9.70 -46.64 -4.68
CA ASN A 2 10.58 -46.50 -5.84
C ASN A 2 11.13 -45.08 -5.88
N MET A 3 12.28 -45.04 -5.49
CA MET A 3 13.37 -44.15 -5.65
C MET A 3 13.73 -43.98 -7.13
N ARG A 4 13.71 -42.76 -7.65
CA ARG A 4 14.40 -42.45 -8.91
C ARG A 4 15.07 -41.09 -8.79
N TYR A 5 16.34 -41.19 -8.49
CA TYR A 5 17.34 -40.13 -8.65
C TYR A 5 17.45 -39.74 -10.12
N ILE A 6 17.35 -38.50 -10.44
CA ILE A 6 17.89 -37.96 -11.67
C ILE A 6 18.72 -36.74 -11.30
N THR A 7 20.02 -37.02 -11.19
CA THR A 7 21.12 -36.09 -11.25
C THR A 7 21.13 -35.42 -12.63
N PHE A 8 20.95 -34.13 -12.69
CA PHE A 8 21.40 -33.32 -13.81
C PHE A 8 22.36 -32.27 -13.33
N LEU A 9 23.61 -32.66 -13.45
CA LEU A 9 24.79 -31.82 -13.41
C LEU A 9 24.81 -31.04 -14.74
N SER A 10 24.58 -29.75 -14.74
CA SER A 10 24.91 -28.91 -15.87
C SER A 10 25.65 -27.67 -15.40
N LEU A 11 26.95 -27.78 -15.51
CA LEU A 11 27.91 -26.67 -15.46
C LEU A 11 27.65 -25.79 -16.70
N LEU A 12 27.28 -24.55 -16.50
CA LEU A 12 27.51 -23.52 -17.50
C LEU A 12 28.18 -22.32 -16.83
N LEU A 13 29.47 -22.29 -17.01
CA LEU A 13 30.31 -21.12 -16.86
C LEU A 13 29.87 -20.07 -17.88
N PHE A 14 29.34 -18.99 -17.43
CA PHE A 14 29.28 -17.78 -18.23
C PHE A 14 30.16 -16.72 -17.60
N SER A 15 31.36 -16.70 -18.07
CA SER A 15 32.30 -15.61 -17.96
C SER A 15 31.79 -14.49 -18.86
N CYS A 16 31.53 -13.36 -18.30
CA CYS A 16 31.54 -12.11 -19.07
C CYS A 16 32.24 -11.03 -18.27
N SER A 17 33.41 -10.79 -18.75
CA SER A 17 34.30 -9.70 -18.40
C SER A 17 33.72 -8.37 -18.88
N ASN A 18 34.04 -7.34 -18.11
CA ASN A 18 34.40 -6.00 -18.53
C ASN A 18 33.32 -5.15 -19.24
N ASP A 19 33.26 -3.92 -18.98
CA ASP A 19 34.28 -2.91 -18.88
C ASP A 19 33.81 -1.66 -18.11
N ALA A 20 34.77 -1.01 -17.61
CA ALA A 20 34.80 0.18 -16.83
C ALA A 20 34.23 1.44 -17.51
N SER A 21 33.92 2.35 -16.64
CA SER A 21 33.91 3.82 -16.82
C SER A 21 32.69 4.44 -17.49
N ASN A 22 31.83 5.02 -16.71
CA ASN A 22 31.72 6.48 -16.77
C ASN A 22 31.10 7.05 -15.50
N LEU A 23 31.74 8.09 -15.06
CA LEU A 23 31.34 9.00 -14.01
C LEU A 23 30.00 9.69 -14.35
N ALA A 24 29.35 10.00 -13.29
CA ALA A 24 28.51 11.17 -13.09
C ALA A 24 27.00 10.95 -12.99
N SER A 25 26.52 11.51 -11.91
CA SER A 25 25.19 12.07 -11.69
C SER A 25 24.11 11.12 -11.20
N SER A 26 23.90 11.25 -9.92
CA SER A 26 22.59 11.59 -9.35
C SER A 26 21.44 11.22 -10.25
N GLU A 27 20.93 10.02 -10.11
CA GLU A 27 19.58 9.75 -10.55
C GLU A 27 18.87 8.93 -9.51
N SER A 28 18.01 9.64 -8.85
CA SER A 28 16.79 9.18 -8.25
C SER A 28 16.31 7.86 -8.86
N GLN A 29 16.44 6.77 -8.14
CA GLN A 29 15.82 5.52 -8.53
C GLN A 29 14.31 5.69 -8.47
N THR A 30 13.76 6.07 -9.58
CA THR A 30 12.35 5.92 -9.89
C THR A 30 12.05 4.42 -9.88
N LYS A 31 11.60 3.92 -8.76
CA LYS A 31 10.94 2.64 -8.66
C LYS A 31 9.78 2.68 -9.64
N LYS A 32 9.95 2.00 -10.75
CA LYS A 32 8.91 1.80 -11.76
C LYS A 32 7.82 0.95 -11.12
N GLU A 33 6.97 1.60 -10.37
CA GLU A 33 5.70 1.07 -9.93
C GLU A 33 4.84 0.97 -11.18
N THR A 34 4.38 -0.22 -11.49
CA THR A 34 3.43 -0.49 -12.56
C THR A 34 2.24 0.44 -12.34
N ALA A 35 2.19 1.51 -13.10
CA ALA A 35 1.07 2.41 -13.13
C ALA A 35 -0.12 1.66 -13.73
N ALA A 36 -0.87 0.96 -12.91
CA ALA A 36 -2.30 0.82 -13.15
C ALA A 36 -2.79 2.27 -13.27
N GLN A 37 -3.36 2.62 -14.41
CA GLN A 37 -3.83 3.97 -14.69
C GLN A 37 -4.71 4.43 -13.52
N LEU A 38 -4.12 5.22 -12.65
CA LEU A 38 -4.85 5.90 -11.59
C LEU A 38 -5.77 6.88 -12.29
N LYS A 39 -7.02 6.48 -12.45
CA LYS A 39 -8.06 7.44 -12.81
C LYS A 39 -8.10 8.49 -11.70
N GLU A 40 -8.30 9.74 -12.10
CA GLU A 40 -8.42 10.81 -11.11
C GLU A 40 -9.48 10.47 -10.07
N PRO A 41 -9.25 10.81 -8.80
CA PRO A 41 -10.23 10.56 -7.75
C PRO A 41 -11.46 11.42 -7.99
N ASN A 42 -12.62 10.85 -7.80
CA ASN A 42 -13.91 11.52 -7.90
C ASN A 42 -14.72 11.42 -6.62
N MET A 43 -14.24 10.65 -5.66
CA MET A 43 -14.91 10.42 -4.39
C MET A 43 -13.95 10.60 -3.22
N LYS A 44 -14.48 11.01 -2.10
CA LYS A 44 -13.78 11.13 -0.83
C LYS A 44 -14.52 10.34 0.24
N PHE A 45 -13.80 9.44 0.85
CA PHE A 45 -14.23 8.70 2.03
C PHE A 45 -13.67 9.37 3.28
N SER A 46 -14.47 9.51 4.30
CA SER A 46 -14.08 10.04 5.60
C SER A 46 -14.64 9.16 6.69
N ALA A 47 -13.85 8.83 7.69
CA ALA A 47 -14.29 7.99 8.79
C ALA A 47 -13.52 8.25 10.09
N ASN A 48 -14.13 7.88 11.19
CA ASN A 48 -13.50 7.79 12.49
C ASN A 48 -12.92 6.39 12.66
N VAL A 49 -11.69 6.29 13.13
CA VAL A 49 -11.00 5.03 13.35
C VAL A 49 -10.50 4.97 14.79
N GLU A 50 -10.89 3.93 15.50
CA GLU A 50 -10.43 3.60 16.85
C GLU A 50 -9.36 2.52 16.81
N GLY A 51 -8.58 2.38 17.89
CA GLY A 51 -7.54 1.35 18.01
C GLY A 51 -6.14 1.78 17.57
N MET A 52 -5.96 3.03 17.14
CA MET A 52 -4.64 3.57 16.84
C MET A 52 -3.92 3.98 18.13
N VAL A 53 -2.92 3.21 18.51
CA VAL A 53 -2.14 3.44 19.75
C VAL A 53 -0.80 4.13 19.50
N CYS A 54 -0.39 4.28 18.26
CA CYS A 54 0.89 4.91 17.93
C CYS A 54 0.88 5.63 16.57
N LYS A 55 1.45 6.81 16.55
CA LYS A 55 1.53 7.63 15.34
C LYS A 55 2.31 6.97 14.22
N MET A 56 3.46 6.39 14.51
CA MET A 56 4.37 5.88 13.48
C MET A 56 3.86 4.58 12.85
N GLY A 57 3.55 3.58 13.66
CA GLY A 57 3.17 2.24 13.17
C GLY A 57 1.75 2.19 12.62
N CYS A 58 0.76 2.60 13.41
CA CYS A 58 -0.65 2.50 13.03
C CYS A 58 -0.99 3.36 11.81
N VAL A 59 -0.55 4.62 11.81
CA VAL A 59 -0.76 5.55 10.67
C VAL A 59 -0.07 5.03 9.40
N ALA A 60 1.17 4.55 9.53
CA ALA A 60 1.91 4.00 8.39
C ALA A 60 1.24 2.74 7.81
N SER A 61 0.73 1.86 8.66
CA SER A 61 0.02 0.64 8.23
C SER A 61 -1.25 1.00 7.45
N ILE A 62 -2.09 1.89 7.98
CA ILE A 62 -3.30 2.33 7.28
C ILE A 62 -2.95 2.96 5.94
N LYS A 63 -1.99 3.90 5.91
CA LYS A 63 -1.58 4.54 4.67
C LYS A 63 -1.04 3.55 3.64
N LYS A 64 -0.27 2.56 4.07
CA LYS A 64 0.30 1.53 3.20
C LYS A 64 -0.77 0.64 2.60
N GLU A 65 -1.61 0.02 3.43
CA GLU A 65 -2.58 -0.97 2.99
C GLU A 65 -3.72 -0.34 2.17
N VAL A 66 -4.21 0.83 2.58
CA VAL A 66 -5.28 1.51 1.84
C VAL A 66 -4.77 2.09 0.50
N ARG A 67 -3.53 2.60 0.46
CA ARG A 67 -2.92 3.04 -0.82
C ARG A 67 -2.63 1.91 -1.80
N ALA A 68 -2.52 0.69 -1.32
CA ALA A 68 -2.35 -0.49 -2.18
C ALA A 68 -3.63 -0.87 -2.93
N LEU A 69 -4.78 -0.34 -2.53
CA LEU A 69 -6.03 -0.56 -3.23
C LEU A 69 -6.04 0.15 -4.59
N ALA A 70 -6.50 -0.56 -5.61
CA ALA A 70 -6.73 0.05 -6.92
C ALA A 70 -7.72 1.20 -6.80
N GLY A 71 -7.44 2.32 -7.47
CA GLY A 71 -8.32 3.49 -7.47
C GLY A 71 -8.16 4.43 -6.28
N VAL A 72 -7.33 4.13 -5.29
CA VAL A 72 -7.01 5.04 -4.20
C VAL A 72 -5.88 5.97 -4.61
N SER A 73 -6.11 7.26 -4.53
CA SER A 73 -5.14 8.30 -4.90
C SER A 73 -4.40 8.87 -3.70
N SER A 74 -5.10 9.11 -2.60
CA SER A 74 -4.49 9.64 -1.38
C SER A 74 -5.14 9.07 -0.13
N VAL A 75 -4.35 8.98 0.93
CA VAL A 75 -4.79 8.59 2.28
C VAL A 75 -4.19 9.55 3.28
N GLU A 76 -5.03 10.21 4.03
CA GLU A 76 -4.67 11.14 5.08
C GLU A 76 -5.20 10.63 6.41
N VAL A 77 -4.40 10.74 7.44
CA VAL A 77 -4.75 10.37 8.81
C VAL A 77 -4.39 11.54 9.71
N ASP A 78 -5.39 12.11 10.33
CA ASP A 78 -5.24 13.14 11.35
C ASP A 78 -5.11 12.44 12.72
N PHE A 79 -3.86 12.22 13.11
CA PHE A 79 -3.53 11.52 14.36
C PHE A 79 -3.26 12.51 15.49
N LYS A 80 -4.01 12.36 16.57
CA LYS A 80 -3.86 13.13 17.79
C LYS A 80 -3.54 12.20 18.96
N GLU A 81 -2.49 12.47 19.69
CA GLU A 81 -1.96 11.57 20.74
C GLU A 81 -2.91 11.40 21.93
N ASP A 82 -3.72 12.41 22.21
CA ASP A 82 -4.63 12.43 23.35
C ASP A 82 -6.06 11.98 23.01
N GLU A 83 -6.32 11.57 21.76
CA GLU A 83 -7.62 11.15 21.29
C GLU A 83 -7.63 9.65 20.98
N LEU A 84 -8.68 8.95 21.42
CA LEU A 84 -8.88 7.53 21.11
C LEU A 84 -9.40 7.32 19.69
N ILE A 85 -10.09 8.31 19.15
CA ILE A 85 -10.70 8.30 17.83
C ILE A 85 -9.86 9.19 16.91
N GLN A 86 -9.40 8.62 15.83
CA GLN A 86 -8.62 9.31 14.83
C GLN A 86 -9.42 9.50 13.55
N PHE A 87 -9.16 10.57 12.82
CA PHE A 87 -9.88 10.87 11.59
C PHE A 87 -9.07 10.43 10.37
N VAL A 88 -9.70 9.67 9.48
CA VAL A 88 -9.08 9.17 8.25
C VAL A 88 -9.86 9.66 7.03
N GLN A 89 -9.13 10.16 6.05
CA GLN A 89 -9.67 10.57 4.75
C GLN A 89 -8.98 9.82 3.62
N VAL A 90 -9.76 9.38 2.64
CA VAL A 90 -9.26 8.66 1.47
C VAL A 90 -9.90 9.25 0.21
N SER A 91 -9.06 9.71 -0.72
CA SER A 91 -9.53 10.11 -2.05
C SER A 91 -9.39 8.93 -3.01
N TYR A 92 -10.45 8.56 -3.69
CA TYR A 92 -10.49 7.38 -4.54
C TYR A 92 -11.38 7.57 -5.77
N ASN A 93 -11.24 6.66 -6.73
CA ASN A 93 -12.12 6.58 -7.89
C ASN A 93 -13.15 5.46 -7.68
N ASP A 94 -14.43 5.78 -7.76
CA ASP A 94 -15.55 4.87 -7.48
C ASP A 94 -15.71 3.74 -8.50
N THR A 95 -15.09 3.87 -9.67
CA THR A 95 -15.07 2.80 -10.67
C THR A 95 -14.07 1.69 -10.35
N GLN A 96 -13.13 1.93 -9.41
CA GLN A 96 -12.05 1.00 -9.06
C GLN A 96 -12.07 0.60 -7.58
N ALA A 97 -12.54 1.47 -6.71
CA ALA A 97 -12.67 1.22 -5.27
C ALA A 97 -14.06 1.63 -4.78
N ASN A 98 -14.45 1.16 -3.62
CA ASN A 98 -15.69 1.57 -2.98
C ASN A 98 -15.48 1.67 -1.46
N GLU A 99 -16.42 2.31 -0.80
CA GLU A 99 -16.46 2.50 0.64
C GLU A 99 -16.26 1.20 1.43
N THR A 100 -16.97 0.14 1.03
CA THR A 100 -16.93 -1.15 1.72
C THR A 100 -15.52 -1.77 1.70
N VAL A 101 -14.84 -1.71 0.56
CA VAL A 101 -13.48 -2.23 0.41
C VAL A 101 -12.50 -1.39 1.23
N ILE A 102 -12.60 -0.08 1.20
CA ILE A 102 -11.74 0.81 1.98
C ILE A 102 -11.91 0.52 3.48
N ARG A 103 -13.16 0.47 3.95
CA ARG A 103 -13.50 0.17 5.33
C ARG A 103 -12.96 -1.19 5.77
N SER A 104 -13.29 -2.26 5.04
CA SER A 104 -12.85 -3.62 5.39
C SER A 104 -11.33 -3.76 5.36
N THR A 105 -10.64 -3.05 4.48
CA THR A 105 -9.17 -3.01 4.46
C THR A 105 -8.63 -2.40 5.75
N ILE A 106 -9.16 -1.26 6.19
CA ILE A 106 -8.73 -0.64 7.45
C ILE A 106 -8.98 -1.59 8.63
N GLU A 107 -10.18 -2.16 8.71
CA GLU A 107 -10.56 -3.08 9.79
C GLU A 107 -9.74 -4.38 9.82
N SER A 108 -9.23 -4.86 8.69
CA SER A 108 -8.41 -6.08 8.61
C SER A 108 -6.95 -5.90 9.03
N ILE A 109 -6.48 -4.67 9.18
CA ILE A 109 -5.09 -4.37 9.55
C ILE A 109 -4.81 -4.82 10.98
N ASN A 110 -3.63 -5.38 11.22
CA ASN A 110 -3.15 -5.78 12.54
C ASN A 110 -4.12 -6.71 13.31
N ASN A 111 -4.66 -7.72 12.62
CA ASN A 111 -5.61 -8.66 13.22
C ASN A 111 -6.88 -7.99 13.75
N GLU A 112 -7.50 -7.16 12.95
CA GLU A 112 -8.75 -6.45 13.28
C GLU A 112 -8.62 -5.50 14.49
N GLN A 113 -7.43 -4.89 14.63
CA GLN A 113 -7.17 -3.93 15.71
C GLN A 113 -8.01 -2.65 15.55
N PHE A 114 -8.30 -2.25 14.32
CA PHE A 114 -8.96 -0.99 14.03
C PHE A 114 -10.47 -1.17 13.85
N GLN A 115 -11.23 -0.24 14.42
CA GLN A 115 -12.68 -0.17 14.24
C GLN A 115 -13.04 1.12 13.50
N VAL A 116 -13.81 0.99 12.44
CA VAL A 116 -14.22 2.11 11.59
C VAL A 116 -15.67 2.50 11.89
N SER A 117 -15.90 3.74 12.20
CA SER A 117 -17.22 4.32 12.52
C SER A 117 -17.43 5.65 11.81
N ALA A 118 -18.66 6.17 11.84
CA ALA A 118 -19.05 7.47 11.28
C ALA A 118 -18.57 7.68 9.84
N VAL A 119 -18.76 6.66 8.99
CA VAL A 119 -18.36 6.71 7.59
C VAL A 119 -19.21 7.71 6.82
N GLN A 120 -18.55 8.54 6.05
CA GLN A 120 -19.16 9.49 5.11
C GLN A 120 -18.43 9.43 3.77
N THR A 121 -19.19 9.50 2.70
CA THR A 121 -18.68 9.60 1.34
C THR A 121 -19.23 10.84 0.66
N GLU A 122 -18.39 11.56 -0.05
CA GLU A 122 -18.77 12.75 -0.81
C GLU A 122 -18.08 12.74 -2.18
N THR A 123 -18.72 13.36 -3.15
CA THR A 123 -18.15 13.57 -4.49
C THR A 123 -17.16 14.75 -4.44
N LEU A 124 -16.01 14.59 -5.07
CA LEU A 124 -14.99 15.64 -5.21
C LEU A 124 -15.31 16.60 -6.34
#